data_b51bed621abc16a79dadacf24e311424
#
_entry.id   b51bed621abc16a79dadacf24e311424
#
_cell.length_a   1.000
_cell.length_b   1.000
_cell.length_c   1.000
_cell.angle_alpha   90.00
_cell.angle_beta   90.00
_cell.angle_gamma   90.00
#
_symmetry.space_group_name_H-M   'P 1'
#
loop_
_entity.id
_entity.type
_entity.pdbx_description
1 polymer ?
#
loop_
_entity_poly.entity_id
_entity_poly.type
_entity_poly.pdbx_seq_one_letter_code
_entity_poly.pdbx_strand_id
1 'polypeptide(L)'
;EGRVLGVMQEHHKRTSREYGSRAGADKPDLAEVAKRFDRDYWDGERKFGYGGYEDDGRWEKIASKLADIYRLKPGDSVLDIGCGKGFLLAHLLKATPGLKVCGVDISKYAICHSTPVVSSYLVNSTAMAADLAPGAFELDVSINTLHNLRVDELFLTLGKINQLSRGRSYICVESYRNEVEKWNLMRWQLTCESFYTPEEWKWIFRHTGYQGDFEFIFFE
;
A
#
# COMPACT_ATOMS: atom_id res chain seq x y z
N GLU A 1 18.68 10.37 1.15
CA GLU A 1 17.59 9.85 2.01
C GLU A 1 16.30 10.56 1.64
N GLY A 2 15.22 9.78 1.43
CA GLY A 2 13.93 10.33 1.05
C GLY A 2 13.29 11.19 2.15
N ARG A 3 12.28 11.97 1.75
CA ARG A 3 11.53 12.83 2.68
C ARG A 3 10.48 12.00 3.43
N VAL A 4 10.18 12.40 4.66
CA VAL A 4 8.99 11.93 5.38
C VAL A 4 7.81 12.79 4.96
N LEU A 5 6.75 12.17 4.41
CA LEU A 5 5.56 12.87 3.94
C LEU A 5 4.38 12.70 4.91
N GLY A 6 3.32 13.45 4.68
CA GLY A 6 2.05 13.40 5.42
C GLY A 6 0.85 13.29 4.47
N VAL A 7 0.89 12.34 3.54
CA VAL A 7 -0.16 12.14 2.54
C VAL A 7 -1.35 11.38 3.13
N MET A 8 -1.05 10.32 3.91
CA MET A 8 -2.02 9.38 4.44
C MET A 8 -2.53 9.70 5.85
N GLN A 9 -1.81 10.50 6.64
CA GLN A 9 -2.09 10.71 8.07
C GLN A 9 -3.52 11.18 8.37
N GLU A 10 -4.02 12.18 7.64
CA GLU A 10 -5.38 12.69 7.86
C GLU A 10 -6.45 11.62 7.60
N HIS A 11 -6.20 10.79 6.58
CA HIS A 11 -7.10 9.71 6.22
C HIS A 11 -7.07 8.60 7.27
N HIS A 12 -5.89 8.21 7.71
CA HIS A 12 -5.73 7.15 8.70
C HIS A 12 -6.40 7.50 10.04
N LYS A 13 -6.26 8.75 10.52
CA LYS A 13 -6.87 9.24 11.78
C LYS A 13 -8.40 9.26 11.76
N ARG A 14 -9.03 9.34 10.60
CA ARG A 14 -10.50 9.32 10.48
C ARG A 14 -11.11 7.94 10.64
N THR A 15 -10.33 6.88 10.51
CA THR A 15 -10.83 5.50 10.63
C THR A 15 -10.95 5.14 12.11
N SER A 16 -12.18 5.03 12.62
CA SER A 16 -12.43 4.48 13.95
C SER A 16 -12.07 2.99 14.00
N ARG A 17 -11.32 2.60 15.01
CA ARG A 17 -10.85 1.22 15.20
C ARG A 17 -11.15 0.73 16.61
N GLU A 18 -11.85 -0.39 16.68
CA GLU A 18 -12.01 -1.15 17.91
C GLU A 18 -10.90 -2.20 17.97
N TYR A 19 -9.77 -1.85 18.55
CA TYR A 19 -8.58 -2.72 18.60
C TYR A 19 -8.84 -4.08 19.26
N GLY A 20 -9.82 -4.15 20.17
CA GLY A 20 -10.24 -5.39 20.82
C GLY A 20 -10.99 -6.37 19.91
N SER A 21 -11.63 -5.89 18.86
CA SER A 21 -12.54 -6.70 18.02
C SER A 21 -11.85 -7.84 17.26
N ARG A 22 -10.54 -7.79 17.12
CA ARG A 22 -9.72 -8.81 16.42
C ARG A 22 -8.65 -9.41 17.32
N ALA A 23 -8.76 -9.23 18.63
CA ALA A 23 -7.74 -9.64 19.60
C ALA A 23 -8.09 -10.94 20.34
N GLY A 24 -9.16 -11.62 19.94
CA GLY A 24 -9.63 -12.85 20.54
C GLY A 24 -8.76 -14.08 20.27
N ALA A 25 -9.13 -15.21 20.87
CA ALA A 25 -8.45 -16.49 20.69
C ALA A 25 -8.56 -17.03 19.24
N ASP A 26 -9.54 -16.56 18.48
CA ASP A 26 -9.79 -16.87 17.07
C ASP A 26 -8.92 -16.05 16.10
N LYS A 27 -8.08 -15.12 16.60
CA LYS A 27 -7.26 -14.26 15.74
C LYS A 27 -6.37 -15.03 14.75
N PRO A 28 -5.73 -16.15 15.08
CA PRO A 28 -4.97 -16.94 14.11
C PRO A 28 -5.82 -17.41 12.93
N ASP A 29 -7.04 -17.87 13.18
CA ASP A 29 -7.95 -18.33 12.14
C ASP A 29 -8.41 -17.17 11.24
N LEU A 30 -8.71 -16.01 11.85
CA LEU A 30 -9.04 -14.79 11.11
C LEU A 30 -7.87 -14.34 10.22
N ALA A 31 -6.65 -14.43 10.73
CA ALA A 31 -5.44 -14.07 9.98
C ALA A 31 -5.20 -15.03 8.80
N GLU A 32 -5.43 -16.33 8.99
CA GLU A 32 -5.31 -17.30 7.90
C GLU A 32 -6.26 -16.99 6.73
N VAL A 33 -7.51 -16.63 7.05
CA VAL A 33 -8.48 -16.20 6.03
C VAL A 33 -8.05 -14.89 5.38
N ALA A 34 -7.66 -13.90 6.17
CA ALA A 34 -7.26 -12.57 5.69
C ALA A 34 -6.05 -12.63 4.74
N LYS A 35 -5.04 -13.45 5.06
CA LYS A 35 -3.81 -13.60 4.28
C LYS A 35 -4.00 -14.26 2.91
N ARG A 36 -5.17 -14.79 2.62
CA ARG A 36 -5.52 -15.25 1.27
C ARG A 36 -5.76 -14.08 0.31
N PHE A 37 -6.02 -12.87 0.85
CA PHE A 37 -6.36 -11.66 0.09
C PHE A 37 -7.48 -11.91 -0.94
N ASP A 38 -8.40 -12.81 -0.62
CA ASP A 38 -9.55 -13.17 -1.45
C ASP A 38 -10.80 -12.36 -1.05
N ARG A 39 -11.98 -12.75 -1.55
CA ARG A 39 -13.27 -12.12 -1.31
C ARG A 39 -13.49 -11.74 0.17
N ASP A 40 -13.18 -12.66 1.08
CA ASP A 40 -13.43 -12.46 2.50
C ASP A 40 -12.61 -11.32 3.09
N TYR A 41 -11.39 -11.10 2.60
CA TYR A 41 -10.56 -9.96 3.00
C TYR A 41 -11.11 -8.63 2.49
N TRP A 42 -11.56 -8.56 1.24
CA TRP A 42 -12.01 -7.32 0.61
C TRP A 42 -13.46 -6.99 0.93
N ASP A 43 -14.36 -7.91 0.64
CA ASP A 43 -15.81 -7.68 0.63
C ASP A 43 -16.59 -8.64 1.55
N GLY A 44 -15.91 -9.44 2.36
CA GLY A 44 -16.48 -10.31 3.37
C GLY A 44 -16.81 -9.56 4.66
N GLU A 45 -16.98 -10.31 5.75
CA GLU A 45 -17.24 -9.72 7.06
C GLU A 45 -16.04 -8.88 7.55
N ARG A 46 -16.33 -7.78 8.25
CA ARG A 46 -15.33 -6.86 8.80
C ARG A 46 -14.24 -7.52 9.66
N LYS A 47 -14.54 -8.64 10.29
CA LYS A 47 -13.59 -9.40 11.09
C LYS A 47 -12.42 -9.97 10.26
N PHE A 48 -12.61 -10.22 8.96
CA PHE A 48 -11.56 -10.78 8.09
C PHE A 48 -10.73 -9.71 7.36
N GLY A 49 -11.23 -8.48 7.24
CA GLY A 49 -10.51 -7.46 6.46
C GLY A 49 -11.24 -6.13 6.41
N TYR A 50 -11.51 -5.65 5.20
CA TYR A 50 -12.14 -4.35 4.99
C TYR A 50 -13.63 -4.31 5.30
N GLY A 51 -14.36 -5.40 5.16
CA GLY A 51 -15.82 -5.42 5.37
C GLY A 51 -16.60 -4.71 4.27
N GLY A 52 -16.13 -4.82 3.03
CA GLY A 52 -16.57 -4.05 1.87
C GLY A 52 -15.56 -2.96 1.52
N TYR A 53 -14.77 -3.19 0.47
CA TYR A 53 -13.77 -2.23 0.00
C TYR A 53 -14.31 -1.52 -1.24
N GLU A 54 -14.91 -0.36 -1.01
CA GLU A 54 -15.52 0.47 -2.03
C GLU A 54 -14.82 1.84 -2.12
N ASP A 55 -14.96 2.50 -3.26
CA ASP A 55 -14.45 3.86 -3.44
C ASP A 55 -15.41 4.87 -2.79
N ASP A 56 -15.05 5.33 -1.61
CA ASP A 56 -15.78 6.34 -0.85
C ASP A 56 -15.22 7.78 -1.05
N GLY A 57 -14.40 7.97 -2.10
CA GLY A 57 -13.77 9.25 -2.43
C GLY A 57 -12.53 9.58 -1.59
N ARG A 58 -12.13 8.69 -0.66
CA ARG A 58 -10.94 8.92 0.17
C ARG A 58 -9.65 9.09 -0.64
N TRP A 59 -9.56 8.40 -1.75
CA TRP A 59 -8.40 8.41 -2.62
C TRP A 59 -8.24 9.69 -3.44
N GLU A 60 -9.31 10.48 -3.60
CA GLU A 60 -9.25 11.74 -4.37
C GLU A 60 -8.22 12.72 -3.80
N LYS A 61 -8.27 12.96 -2.48
CA LYS A 61 -7.32 13.86 -1.81
C LYS A 61 -5.89 13.32 -1.82
N ILE A 62 -5.74 12.00 -1.67
CA ILE A 62 -4.44 11.32 -1.68
C ILE A 62 -3.82 11.45 -3.08
N ALA A 63 -4.58 11.15 -4.12
CA ALA A 63 -4.15 11.27 -5.51
C ALA A 63 -3.76 12.71 -5.87
N SER A 64 -4.57 13.70 -5.48
CA SER A 64 -4.24 15.12 -5.70
C SER A 64 -2.95 15.52 -4.99
N LYS A 65 -2.78 15.15 -3.71
CA LYS A 65 -1.53 15.43 -2.97
C LYS A 65 -0.31 14.79 -3.65
N LEU A 66 -0.42 13.54 -4.08
CA LEU A 66 0.69 12.85 -4.78
C LEU A 66 0.99 13.52 -6.13
N ALA A 67 -0.04 13.87 -6.91
CA ALA A 67 0.13 14.59 -8.18
C ALA A 67 0.86 15.91 -7.99
N ASP A 68 0.51 16.68 -6.97
CA ASP A 68 1.13 17.97 -6.64
C ASP A 68 2.58 17.80 -6.15
N ILE A 69 2.83 16.90 -5.19
CA ILE A 69 4.17 16.66 -4.61
C ILE A 69 5.16 16.23 -5.69
N TYR A 70 4.73 15.33 -6.56
CA TYR A 70 5.57 14.78 -7.62
C TYR A 70 5.45 15.54 -8.94
N ARG A 71 4.60 16.58 -8.99
CA ARG A 71 4.36 17.41 -10.19
C ARG A 71 4.08 16.54 -11.40
N LEU A 72 3.14 15.61 -11.24
CA LEU A 72 2.74 14.70 -12.31
C LEU A 72 2.09 15.48 -13.46
N LYS A 73 2.37 15.07 -14.66
CA LYS A 73 1.88 15.71 -15.90
C LYS A 73 1.42 14.66 -16.90
N PRO A 74 0.61 15.04 -17.90
CA PRO A 74 0.20 14.14 -18.97
C PRO A 74 1.41 13.44 -19.62
N GLY A 75 1.33 12.14 -19.80
CA GLY A 75 2.39 11.30 -20.36
C GLY A 75 3.31 10.66 -19.33
N ASP A 76 3.35 11.14 -18.08
CA ASP A 76 4.09 10.48 -17.01
C ASP A 76 3.49 9.10 -16.72
N SER A 77 4.32 8.16 -16.27
CA SER A 77 3.92 6.79 -15.91
C SER A 77 3.99 6.57 -14.40
N VAL A 78 2.94 5.97 -13.84
CA VAL A 78 2.82 5.67 -12.41
C VAL A 78 2.55 4.19 -12.21
N LEU A 79 3.33 3.57 -11.30
CA LEU A 79 3.11 2.20 -10.84
C LEU A 79 2.54 2.22 -9.42
N ASP A 80 1.51 1.42 -9.17
CA ASP A 80 0.98 1.17 -7.83
C ASP A 80 1.21 -0.30 -7.44
N ILE A 81 2.05 -0.52 -6.43
CA ILE A 81 2.41 -1.85 -5.92
C ILE A 81 1.53 -2.19 -4.72
N GLY A 82 0.68 -3.21 -4.88
CA GLY A 82 -0.42 -3.52 -3.97
C GLY A 82 -1.63 -2.64 -4.23
N CYS A 83 -2.00 -2.51 -5.51
CA CYS A 83 -3.01 -1.56 -5.98
C CYS A 83 -4.45 -1.92 -5.58
N GLY A 84 -4.70 -3.14 -5.06
CA GLY A 84 -6.04 -3.61 -4.72
C GLY A 84 -7.00 -3.48 -5.89
N LYS A 85 -8.16 -2.83 -5.68
CA LYS A 85 -9.17 -2.58 -6.73
C LYS A 85 -8.83 -1.37 -7.63
N GLY A 86 -7.64 -0.78 -7.50
CA GLY A 86 -7.14 0.29 -8.38
C GLY A 86 -7.71 1.69 -8.13
N PHE A 87 -8.31 1.94 -6.97
CA PHE A 87 -8.94 3.23 -6.67
C PHE A 87 -7.96 4.40 -6.69
N LEU A 88 -6.74 4.24 -6.14
CA LEU A 88 -5.72 5.28 -6.20
C LEU A 88 -5.40 5.66 -7.65
N LEU A 89 -5.17 4.66 -8.51
CA LEU A 89 -4.85 4.89 -9.93
C LEU A 89 -5.99 5.58 -10.67
N ALA A 90 -7.24 5.20 -10.39
CA ALA A 90 -8.42 5.87 -10.96
C ALA A 90 -8.48 7.35 -10.60
N HIS A 91 -8.22 7.69 -9.33
CA HIS A 91 -8.19 9.08 -8.88
C HIS A 91 -6.96 9.84 -9.39
N LEU A 92 -5.82 9.19 -9.60
CA LEU A 92 -4.65 9.81 -10.24
C LEU A 92 -4.93 10.17 -11.70
N LEU A 93 -5.61 9.29 -12.46
CA LEU A 93 -6.06 9.60 -13.83
C LEU A 93 -7.04 10.77 -13.87
N LYS A 94 -7.91 10.89 -12.87
CA LYS A 94 -8.83 12.01 -12.71
C LYS A 94 -8.11 13.32 -12.35
N ALA A 95 -7.14 13.26 -11.44
CA ALA A 95 -6.35 14.41 -11.01
C ALA A 95 -5.39 14.91 -12.10
N THR A 96 -4.83 14.00 -12.90
CA THR A 96 -3.89 14.32 -13.98
C THR A 96 -4.26 13.52 -15.23
N PRO A 97 -5.20 14.03 -16.05
CA PRO A 97 -5.59 13.36 -17.29
C PRO A 97 -4.39 13.16 -18.23
N GLY A 98 -4.30 11.97 -18.83
CA GLY A 98 -3.20 11.61 -19.72
C GLY A 98 -2.01 10.94 -19.04
N LEU A 99 -2.09 10.64 -17.73
CA LEU A 99 -1.13 9.71 -17.10
C LEU A 99 -1.22 8.33 -17.74
N LYS A 100 -0.09 7.61 -17.71
CA LYS A 100 -0.03 6.18 -17.96
C LYS A 100 0.04 5.48 -16.61
N VAL A 101 -0.85 4.53 -16.35
CA VAL A 101 -0.90 3.86 -15.06
C VAL A 101 -0.72 2.36 -15.22
N CYS A 102 -0.11 1.75 -14.22
CA CYS A 102 0.00 0.32 -14.06
C CYS A 102 -0.21 -0.03 -12.58
N GLY A 103 -0.95 -1.09 -12.29
CA GLY A 103 -1.09 -1.59 -10.93
C GLY A 103 -0.76 -3.07 -10.86
N VAL A 104 -0.08 -3.49 -9.79
CA VAL A 104 0.15 -4.91 -9.50
C VAL A 104 -0.41 -5.26 -8.14
N ASP A 105 -1.12 -6.38 -8.04
CA ASP A 105 -1.63 -6.92 -6.78
C ASP A 105 -1.70 -8.45 -6.84
N ILE A 106 -1.39 -9.10 -5.72
CA ILE A 106 -1.47 -10.56 -5.59
C ILE A 106 -2.90 -11.07 -5.52
N SER A 107 -3.85 -10.21 -5.15
CA SER A 107 -5.26 -10.55 -5.03
C SER A 107 -5.93 -10.65 -6.39
N LYS A 108 -6.14 -11.86 -6.85
CA LYS A 108 -6.96 -12.09 -8.05
C LYS A 108 -8.37 -11.53 -7.88
N TYR A 109 -8.93 -11.64 -6.67
CA TYR A 109 -10.25 -11.09 -6.38
C TYR A 109 -10.30 -9.57 -6.58
N ALA A 110 -9.35 -8.84 -6.00
CA ALA A 110 -9.29 -7.38 -6.12
C ALA A 110 -9.15 -6.93 -7.58
N ILE A 111 -8.26 -7.58 -8.35
CA ILE A 111 -8.07 -7.29 -9.77
C ILE A 111 -9.36 -7.54 -10.57
N CYS A 112 -10.03 -8.67 -10.34
CA CYS A 112 -11.29 -9.00 -11.04
C CYS A 112 -12.47 -8.09 -10.65
N HIS A 113 -12.41 -7.44 -9.48
CA HIS A 113 -13.42 -6.51 -8.97
C HIS A 113 -12.90 -5.06 -8.93
N SER A 114 -11.94 -4.76 -9.79
CA SER A 114 -11.35 -3.42 -9.89
C SER A 114 -12.29 -2.42 -10.54
N THR A 115 -12.04 -1.14 -10.26
CA THR A 115 -12.82 -0.08 -10.91
C THR A 115 -12.59 -0.10 -12.43
N PRO A 116 -13.68 -0.03 -13.24
CA PRO A 116 -13.61 -0.22 -14.70
C PRO A 116 -12.59 0.66 -15.42
N VAL A 117 -12.40 1.90 -14.95
CA VAL A 117 -11.53 2.89 -15.60
C VAL A 117 -10.06 2.47 -15.64
N VAL A 118 -9.62 1.58 -14.74
CA VAL A 118 -8.22 1.11 -14.68
C VAL A 118 -8.08 -0.39 -14.86
N SER A 119 -9.14 -1.15 -14.99
CA SER A 119 -9.13 -2.62 -15.00
C SER A 119 -8.16 -3.24 -16.02
N SER A 120 -8.01 -2.63 -17.20
CA SER A 120 -7.07 -3.08 -18.23
C SER A 120 -5.60 -2.75 -17.95
N TYR A 121 -5.31 -1.95 -16.94
CA TYR A 121 -3.96 -1.56 -16.52
C TYR A 121 -3.49 -2.29 -15.27
N LEU A 122 -4.31 -3.19 -14.72
CA LEU A 122 -3.98 -3.93 -13.51
C LEU A 122 -3.56 -5.36 -13.84
N VAL A 123 -2.54 -5.83 -13.13
CA VAL A 123 -1.96 -7.16 -13.32
C VAL A 123 -2.01 -7.93 -11.99
N ASN A 124 -2.56 -9.16 -12.05
CA ASN A 124 -2.51 -10.06 -10.89
C ASN A 124 -1.11 -10.68 -10.80
N SER A 125 -0.23 -10.06 -10.03
CA SER A 125 1.16 -10.47 -9.84
C SER A 125 1.76 -9.81 -8.60
N THR A 126 2.92 -10.30 -8.19
CA THR A 126 3.81 -9.54 -7.30
C THR A 126 4.66 -8.56 -8.10
N ALA A 127 5.23 -7.53 -7.45
CA ALA A 127 6.18 -6.64 -8.10
C ALA A 127 7.42 -7.38 -8.64
N MET A 128 7.78 -8.50 -8.00
CA MET A 128 8.92 -9.34 -8.37
C MET A 128 8.65 -10.17 -9.64
N ALA A 129 7.43 -10.70 -9.78
CA ALA A 129 7.06 -11.61 -10.88
C ALA A 129 6.47 -10.88 -12.09
N ALA A 130 6.03 -9.64 -11.92
CA ALA A 130 5.50 -8.84 -13.03
C ALA A 130 6.59 -8.48 -14.03
N ASP A 131 6.28 -8.62 -15.32
CA ASP A 131 7.17 -8.24 -16.42
C ASP A 131 7.16 -6.71 -16.59
N LEU A 132 7.92 -6.04 -15.74
CA LEU A 132 8.06 -4.59 -15.70
C LEU A 132 9.49 -4.18 -16.01
N ALA A 133 9.63 -3.33 -17.00
CA ALA A 133 10.95 -2.87 -17.44
C ALA A 133 11.60 -1.92 -16.41
N PRO A 134 12.92 -2.04 -16.16
CA PRO A 134 13.65 -1.09 -15.32
C PRO A 134 13.51 0.36 -15.82
N GLY A 135 13.36 1.30 -14.90
CA GLY A 135 13.20 2.71 -15.19
C GLY A 135 11.96 3.06 -16.03
N ALA A 136 10.90 2.21 -15.96
CA ALA A 136 9.70 2.43 -16.78
C ALA A 136 8.77 3.50 -16.21
N PHE A 137 8.88 3.80 -14.91
CA PHE A 137 7.92 4.65 -14.22
C PHE A 137 8.55 5.93 -13.67
N GLU A 138 7.86 7.06 -13.85
CA GLU A 138 8.20 8.35 -13.24
C GLU A 138 7.92 8.34 -11.73
N LEU A 139 6.94 7.58 -11.28
CA LEU A 139 6.60 7.43 -9.87
C LEU A 139 6.17 5.99 -9.57
N ASP A 140 6.80 5.38 -8.59
CA ASP A 140 6.32 4.13 -7.97
C ASP A 140 5.67 4.46 -6.63
N VAL A 141 4.48 3.91 -6.41
CA VAL A 141 3.75 4.09 -5.15
C VAL A 141 3.49 2.72 -4.52
N SER A 142 3.59 2.63 -3.20
CA SER A 142 3.13 1.47 -2.44
C SER A 142 2.54 1.94 -1.11
N ILE A 143 1.25 1.75 -0.95
CA ILE A 143 0.51 2.20 0.23
C ILE A 143 -0.12 1.00 0.95
N ASN A 144 0.21 0.84 2.23
CA ASN A 144 -0.32 -0.22 3.09
C ASN A 144 -0.10 -1.64 2.54
N THR A 145 1.03 -1.89 1.89
CA THR A 145 1.33 -3.17 1.24
C THR A 145 2.58 -3.82 1.81
N LEU A 146 3.70 -3.09 1.86
CA LEU A 146 5.01 -3.69 2.13
C LEU A 146 5.15 -4.25 3.55
N HIS A 147 4.42 -3.75 4.53
CA HIS A 147 4.41 -4.32 5.87
C HIS A 147 3.76 -5.71 5.95
N ASN A 148 3.05 -6.14 4.91
CA ASN A 148 2.50 -7.50 4.80
C ASN A 148 3.52 -8.53 4.30
N LEU A 149 4.70 -8.09 3.84
CA LEU A 149 5.75 -8.95 3.34
C LEU A 149 6.63 -9.45 4.49
N ARG A 150 7.11 -10.68 4.36
CA ARG A 150 8.19 -11.19 5.21
C ARG A 150 9.48 -10.44 4.91
N VAL A 151 10.42 -10.45 5.85
CA VAL A 151 11.65 -9.65 5.73
C VAL A 151 12.45 -9.92 4.46
N ASP A 152 12.55 -11.18 4.04
CA ASP A 152 13.24 -11.59 2.82
C ASP A 152 12.55 -11.03 1.55
N GLU A 153 11.23 -11.17 1.47
CA GLU A 153 10.41 -10.63 0.38
C GLU A 153 10.43 -9.10 0.36
N LEU A 154 10.42 -8.46 1.53
CA LEU A 154 10.49 -7.01 1.68
C LEU A 154 11.79 -6.45 1.10
N PHE A 155 12.94 -7.06 1.41
CA PHE A 155 14.24 -6.64 0.88
C PHE A 155 14.31 -6.78 -0.64
N LEU A 156 13.84 -7.89 -1.18
CA LEU A 156 13.78 -8.12 -2.63
C LEU A 156 12.85 -7.10 -3.31
N THR A 157 11.68 -6.85 -2.74
CA THR A 157 10.70 -5.92 -3.30
C THR A 157 11.21 -4.49 -3.29
N LEU A 158 11.87 -4.04 -2.21
CA LEU A 158 12.51 -2.71 -2.16
C LEU A 158 13.61 -2.56 -3.20
N GLY A 159 14.44 -3.61 -3.39
CA GLY A 159 15.43 -3.66 -4.47
C GLY A 159 14.78 -3.54 -5.85
N LYS A 160 13.64 -4.20 -6.06
CA LYS A 160 12.88 -4.11 -7.33
C LYS A 160 12.29 -2.72 -7.55
N ILE A 161 11.72 -2.09 -6.52
CA ILE A 161 11.21 -0.70 -6.58
C ILE A 161 12.31 0.25 -7.05
N ASN A 162 13.52 0.14 -6.49
CA ASN A 162 14.66 0.96 -6.92
C ASN A 162 15.01 0.79 -8.42
N GLN A 163 14.77 -0.40 -8.97
CA GLN A 163 15.04 -0.68 -10.39
C GLN A 163 13.92 -0.15 -11.30
N LEU A 164 12.65 -0.18 -10.85
CA LEU A 164 11.50 0.18 -11.66
C LEU A 164 11.33 1.70 -11.78
N SER A 165 11.64 2.43 -10.72
CA SER A 165 11.51 3.88 -10.66
C SER A 165 12.62 4.61 -11.40
N ARG A 166 12.28 5.76 -11.97
CA ARG A 166 13.24 6.77 -12.43
C ARG A 166 13.75 7.68 -11.31
N GLY A 167 13.76 7.19 -10.08
CA GLY A 167 14.25 7.90 -8.90
C GLY A 167 13.17 8.62 -8.09
N ARG A 168 11.87 8.38 -8.38
CA ARG A 168 10.77 8.88 -7.57
C ARG A 168 9.92 7.72 -7.10
N SER A 169 9.84 7.53 -5.80
CA SER A 169 8.96 6.52 -5.21
C SER A 169 8.41 7.00 -3.88
N TYR A 170 7.25 6.50 -3.53
CA TYR A 170 6.56 6.79 -2.27
C TYR A 170 6.06 5.50 -1.63
N ILE A 171 6.49 5.27 -0.40
CA ILE A 171 6.09 4.11 0.39
C ILE A 171 5.37 4.58 1.67
N CYS A 172 4.17 4.07 1.91
CA CYS A 172 3.47 4.23 3.18
C CYS A 172 3.32 2.87 3.86
N VAL A 173 3.83 2.76 5.10
CA VAL A 173 3.79 1.54 5.89
C VAL A 173 3.28 1.78 7.29
N GLU A 174 2.77 0.72 7.90
CA GLU A 174 2.39 0.72 9.31
C GLU A 174 3.62 0.63 10.21
N SER A 175 3.56 1.33 11.34
CA SER A 175 4.66 1.43 12.30
C SER A 175 4.13 1.74 13.70
N TYR A 176 5.01 1.75 14.68
CA TYR A 176 4.71 2.10 16.06
C TYR A 176 5.88 2.83 16.72
N ARG A 177 5.59 3.77 17.64
CA ARG A 177 6.58 4.59 18.35
C ARG A 177 6.77 4.17 19.80
N ASN A 178 5.80 3.41 20.34
CA ASN A 178 5.77 2.98 21.74
C ASN A 178 4.98 1.68 21.88
N GLU A 179 5.01 1.09 23.07
CA GLU A 179 4.37 -0.19 23.34
C GLU A 179 2.85 -0.16 23.17
N VAL A 180 2.18 0.98 23.46
CA VAL A 180 0.72 1.10 23.29
C VAL A 180 0.36 0.98 21.81
N GLU A 181 1.03 1.74 20.95
CA GLU A 181 0.82 1.68 19.49
C GLU A 181 1.17 0.32 18.92
N LYS A 182 2.25 -0.30 19.41
CA LYS A 182 2.64 -1.66 19.03
C LYS A 182 1.52 -2.67 19.31
N TRP A 183 0.98 -2.65 20.54
CA TRP A 183 -0.11 -3.54 20.91
C TRP A 183 -1.39 -3.26 20.12
N ASN A 184 -1.72 -2.00 19.86
CA ASN A 184 -2.86 -1.63 19.02
C ASN A 184 -2.70 -2.16 17.59
N LEU A 185 -1.52 -1.95 17.00
CA LEU A 185 -1.17 -2.48 15.67
C LEU A 185 -1.28 -4.01 15.64
N MET A 186 -0.64 -4.70 16.59
CA MET A 186 -0.68 -6.16 16.68
C MET A 186 -2.09 -6.71 16.90
N ARG A 187 -2.95 -6.01 17.65
CA ARG A 187 -4.34 -6.41 17.86
C ARG A 187 -5.19 -6.21 16.62
N TRP A 188 -4.97 -5.13 15.90
CA TRP A 188 -5.76 -4.77 14.73
C TRP A 188 -5.41 -5.56 13.50
N GLN A 189 -4.12 -5.69 13.21
CA GLN A 189 -3.64 -6.27 11.96
C GLN A 189 -3.76 -7.81 11.93
N LEU A 190 -4.20 -8.30 10.76
CA LEU A 190 -4.33 -9.71 10.45
C LEU A 190 -3.28 -10.17 9.43
N THR A 191 -2.76 -9.25 8.60
CA THR A 191 -1.90 -9.57 7.45
C THR A 191 -0.47 -9.08 7.62
N CYS A 192 -0.19 -8.21 8.60
CA CYS A 192 1.13 -7.64 8.81
C CYS A 192 2.14 -8.70 9.26
N GLU A 193 3.27 -8.79 8.55
CA GLU A 193 4.42 -9.65 8.86
C GLU A 193 5.63 -8.84 9.36
N SER A 194 5.68 -7.55 9.01
CA SER A 194 6.80 -6.65 9.29
C SER A 194 6.40 -5.56 10.28
N PHE A 195 6.55 -5.88 11.57
CA PHE A 195 6.25 -4.97 12.68
C PHE A 195 7.50 -4.21 13.10
N TYR A 196 7.76 -3.06 12.49
CA TYR A 196 8.98 -2.29 12.73
C TYR A 196 8.68 -0.86 13.21
N THR A 197 9.57 -0.33 14.05
CA THR A 197 9.62 1.10 14.42
C THR A 197 10.04 1.96 13.24
N PRO A 198 9.81 3.28 13.27
CA PRO A 198 10.30 4.19 12.22
C PRO A 198 11.81 4.11 12.00
N GLU A 199 12.60 3.88 13.05
CA GLU A 199 14.05 3.73 12.99
C GLU A 199 14.47 2.45 12.29
N GLU A 200 13.79 1.33 12.57
CA GLU A 200 14.01 0.04 11.91
C GLU A 200 13.61 0.11 10.43
N TRP A 201 12.47 0.74 10.09
CA TRP A 201 12.08 0.99 8.71
C TRP A 201 13.11 1.82 7.95
N LYS A 202 13.60 2.92 8.54
CA LYS A 202 14.66 3.74 7.95
C LYS A 202 15.96 2.96 7.78
N TRP A 203 16.28 2.08 8.72
CA TRP A 203 17.44 1.19 8.62
C TRP A 203 17.28 0.25 7.41
N ILE A 204 16.11 -0.38 7.26
CA ILE A 204 15.78 -1.27 6.12
C ILE A 204 15.90 -0.47 4.80
N PHE A 205 15.31 0.71 4.71
CA PHE A 205 15.39 1.55 3.51
C PHE A 205 16.84 1.86 3.13
N ARG A 206 17.68 2.25 4.09
CA ARG A 206 19.10 2.50 3.81
C ARG A 206 19.83 1.24 3.34
N HIS A 207 19.58 0.10 3.95
CA HIS A 207 20.27 -1.16 3.62
C HIS A 207 19.83 -1.76 2.28
N THR A 208 18.62 -1.46 1.84
CA THR A 208 18.12 -1.84 0.50
C THR A 208 18.43 -0.80 -0.57
N GLY A 209 19.06 0.32 -0.20
CA GLY A 209 19.36 1.42 -1.12
C GLY A 209 18.13 2.23 -1.54
N TYR A 210 17.00 2.12 -0.83
CA TYR A 210 15.80 2.89 -1.13
C TYR A 210 16.04 4.40 -0.91
N GLN A 211 15.77 5.20 -1.93
CA GLN A 211 16.00 6.66 -1.93
C GLN A 211 14.70 7.47 -1.97
N GLY A 212 13.56 6.80 -2.15
CA GLY A 212 12.26 7.44 -2.30
C GLY A 212 11.72 8.02 -1.00
N ASP A 213 10.63 8.76 -1.12
CA ASP A 213 9.90 9.32 0.01
C ASP A 213 9.11 8.24 0.74
N PHE A 214 8.81 8.46 2.02
CA PHE A 214 8.08 7.50 2.82
C PHE A 214 7.18 8.16 3.87
N GLU A 215 6.25 7.38 4.40
CA GLU A 215 5.35 7.79 5.48
C GLU A 215 5.05 6.60 6.39
N PHE A 216 4.83 6.91 7.66
CA PHE A 216 4.42 5.93 8.67
C PHE A 216 3.02 6.21 9.16
N ILE A 217 2.20 5.17 9.30
CA ILE A 217 0.91 5.22 9.96
C ILE A 217 1.01 4.57 11.35
N PHE A 218 0.40 5.23 12.35
CA PHE A 218 0.44 4.80 13.73
C PHE A 218 -0.96 4.49 14.25
N PHE A 219 -1.06 3.52 15.14
CA PHE A 219 -2.31 3.07 15.76
C PHE A 219 -2.41 3.63 17.17
N GLU A 220 -2.82 4.88 17.27
CA GLU A 220 -2.97 5.66 18.51
C GLU A 220 -4.19 5.22 19.33
#